data_0761083b7fd4e75a39eff8d6191ea50f
#
_entry.id   0761083b7fd4e75a39eff8d6191ea50f
#
_cell.length_a   1.000
_cell.length_b   1.000
_cell.length_c   1.000
_cell.angle_alpha   90.00
_cell.angle_beta   90.00
_cell.angle_gamma   90.00
#
_symmetry.space_group_name_H-M   'P 1'
#
loop_
_entity.id
_entity.type
_entity.pdbx_description
1 polymer ?
#
loop_
_entity_poly.entity_id
_entity_poly.type
_entity_poly.pdbx_seq_one_letter_code
_entity_poly.pdbx_strand_id
1 'polypeptide(L)'
;MFNVYLRLVADDGDPESVTQALGVAPEESTWHGRPCPKTGRPYGFSSWTLALGRQVGSDQLDEVFGRLRRGATGAPTGCAISSATGGEATLIVVQEFRDAEEPREKGISMGADLIGWLAAARAGVEVDQYLMLPPE
;
A
#
# COMPACT_ATOMS: atom_id res chain seq x y z
N MET A 1 -2.52 -3.29 -16.31
CA MET A 1 -3.17 -3.70 -15.05
C MET A 1 -2.39 -3.19 -13.86
N PHE A 2 -3.09 -2.95 -12.79
CA PHE A 2 -2.49 -2.37 -11.58
C PHE A 2 -2.72 -3.25 -10.37
N ASN A 3 -1.71 -3.30 -9.51
CA ASN A 3 -1.83 -3.83 -8.15
C ASN A 3 -1.48 -2.68 -7.21
N VAL A 4 -2.32 -2.42 -6.23
CA VAL A 4 -2.17 -1.27 -5.33
C VAL A 4 -2.18 -1.75 -3.89
N TYR A 5 -1.16 -1.33 -3.14
CA TYR A 5 -0.96 -1.73 -1.74
C TYR A 5 -0.66 -0.51 -0.88
N LEU A 6 -1.11 -0.55 0.35
CA LEU A 6 -0.61 0.34 1.40
C LEU A 6 0.31 -0.46 2.31
N ARG A 7 1.55 -0.02 2.44
CA ARG A 7 2.54 -0.71 3.27
C ARG A 7 3.10 0.23 4.33
N LEU A 8 3.17 -0.26 5.55
CA LEU A 8 3.81 0.41 6.66
C LEU A 8 4.97 -0.45 7.16
N VAL A 9 6.11 0.17 7.38
CA VAL A 9 7.32 -0.51 7.86
C VAL A 9 7.92 0.31 8.99
N ALA A 10 8.28 -0.36 10.07
CA ALA A 10 8.95 0.24 11.21
C ALA A 10 10.06 -0.69 11.70
N ASP A 11 11.10 -0.14 12.33
CA ASP A 11 12.16 -0.96 12.92
C ASP A 11 11.61 -1.84 14.04
N ASP A 12 10.65 -1.32 14.79
CA ASP A 12 9.96 -2.02 15.88
C ASP A 12 8.51 -1.51 15.94
N GLY A 13 7.65 -2.23 16.60
CA GLY A 13 6.27 -1.82 16.80
C GLY A 13 5.28 -2.96 16.64
N ASP A 14 4.04 -2.70 17.04
CA ASP A 14 2.95 -3.66 17.01
C ASP A 14 2.07 -3.42 15.78
N PRO A 15 2.08 -4.33 14.76
CA PRO A 15 1.22 -4.19 13.60
C PRO A 15 -0.27 -4.24 13.92
N GLU A 16 -0.68 -4.84 15.04
CA GLU A 16 -2.07 -4.82 15.48
C GLU A 16 -2.60 -3.41 15.75
N SER A 17 -1.73 -2.50 16.17
CA SER A 17 -2.13 -1.11 16.40
C SER A 17 -2.59 -0.43 15.10
N VAL A 18 -2.00 -0.80 13.97
CA VAL A 18 -2.40 -0.30 12.65
C VAL A 18 -3.78 -0.85 12.26
N THR A 19 -3.99 -2.15 12.49
CA THR A 19 -5.29 -2.79 12.25
C THR A 19 -6.40 -2.10 13.05
N GLN A 20 -6.14 -1.81 14.31
CA GLN A 20 -7.11 -1.11 15.15
C GLN A 20 -7.36 0.32 14.69
N ALA A 21 -6.31 1.04 14.30
CA ALA A 21 -6.44 2.42 13.83
C ALA A 21 -7.20 2.53 12.51
N LEU A 22 -6.98 1.59 11.58
CA LEU A 22 -7.64 1.58 10.28
C LEU A 22 -8.98 0.87 10.27
N GLY A 23 -9.22 -0.05 11.21
CA GLY A 23 -10.43 -0.85 11.25
C GLY A 23 -10.49 -1.92 10.16
N VAL A 24 -9.36 -2.27 9.55
CA VAL A 24 -9.27 -3.30 8.51
C VAL A 24 -8.09 -4.23 8.80
N ALA A 25 -8.26 -5.51 8.48
CA ALA A 25 -7.19 -6.48 8.64
C ALA A 25 -6.16 -6.37 7.51
N PRO A 26 -4.88 -6.54 7.79
CA PRO A 26 -3.85 -6.56 6.76
C PRO A 26 -3.90 -7.88 5.99
N GLU A 27 -3.37 -7.86 4.78
CA GLU A 27 -3.13 -9.08 4.01
C GLU A 27 -1.91 -9.83 4.55
N GLU A 28 -0.91 -9.07 4.94
CA GLU A 28 0.33 -9.60 5.49
C GLU A 28 0.85 -8.65 6.56
N SER A 29 1.38 -9.21 7.63
CA SER A 29 2.06 -8.44 8.66
C SER A 29 3.23 -9.22 9.24
N THR A 30 4.28 -8.51 9.66
CA THR A 30 5.40 -9.07 10.39
C THR A 30 5.58 -8.29 11.69
N TRP A 31 6.06 -8.95 12.72
CA TRP A 31 6.29 -8.33 14.02
C TRP A 31 7.74 -8.55 14.44
N HIS A 32 8.48 -7.47 14.65
CA HIS A 32 9.88 -7.53 15.05
C HIS A 32 10.08 -8.46 16.25
N GLY A 33 11.05 -9.33 16.14
CA GLY A 33 11.39 -10.29 17.18
C GLY A 33 10.58 -11.58 17.17
N ARG A 34 9.46 -11.66 16.45
CA ARG A 34 8.70 -12.90 16.33
C ARG A 34 9.30 -13.80 15.24
N PRO A 35 9.23 -15.12 15.41
CA PRO A 35 9.84 -16.03 14.43
C PRO A 35 9.09 -16.04 13.10
N CYS A 36 9.86 -16.00 12.01
CA CYS A 36 9.32 -16.20 10.68
C CYS A 36 8.91 -17.67 10.50
N PRO A 37 7.67 -17.96 10.07
CA PRO A 37 7.22 -19.34 9.90
C PRO A 37 8.05 -20.18 8.92
N LYS A 38 8.68 -19.55 7.93
CA LYS A 38 9.46 -20.23 6.91
C LYS A 38 10.89 -20.54 7.36
N THR A 39 11.52 -19.68 8.15
CA THR A 39 12.94 -19.78 8.49
C THR A 39 13.19 -20.04 9.96
N GLY A 40 12.21 -19.77 10.83
CA GLY A 40 12.38 -19.81 12.28
C GLY A 40 13.19 -18.67 12.86
N ARG A 41 13.74 -17.79 12.02
CA ARG A 41 14.51 -16.64 12.46
C ARG A 41 13.59 -15.50 12.85
N PRO A 42 13.97 -14.71 13.87
CA PRO A 42 13.15 -13.56 14.25
C PRO A 42 13.15 -12.49 13.14
N TYR A 43 12.01 -11.85 12.94
CA TYR A 43 11.93 -10.71 12.02
C TYR A 43 12.75 -9.54 12.54
N GLY A 44 13.51 -8.90 11.66
CA GLY A 44 14.31 -7.72 11.97
C GLY A 44 13.55 -6.41 11.94
N PHE A 45 12.25 -6.45 11.60
CA PHE A 45 11.41 -5.26 11.45
C PHE A 45 9.94 -5.64 11.62
N SER A 46 9.11 -4.62 11.82
CA SER A 46 7.65 -4.78 11.79
C SER A 46 7.11 -4.23 10.48
N SER A 47 6.12 -4.91 9.90
CA SER A 47 5.46 -4.46 8.68
C SER A 47 3.97 -4.75 8.72
N TRP A 48 3.22 -4.00 7.90
CA TRP A 48 1.78 -4.16 7.74
C TRP A 48 1.46 -3.80 6.29
N THR A 49 0.78 -4.69 5.57
CA THR A 49 0.48 -4.50 4.16
C THR A 49 -0.99 -4.80 3.90
N LEU A 50 -1.68 -3.84 3.28
CA LEU A 50 -3.06 -3.97 2.85
C LEU A 50 -3.12 -3.89 1.34
N ALA A 51 -3.71 -4.90 0.70
CA ALA A 51 -4.02 -4.85 -0.72
C ALA A 51 -5.29 -4.03 -0.93
N LEU A 52 -5.19 -2.93 -1.68
CA LEU A 52 -6.32 -2.08 -2.03
C LEU A 52 -6.98 -2.54 -3.32
N GLY A 53 -6.22 -3.10 -4.24
CA GLY A 53 -6.74 -3.65 -5.49
C GLY A 53 -5.71 -4.54 -6.15
N ARG A 54 -6.17 -5.63 -6.74
CA ARG A 54 -5.33 -6.57 -7.47
C ARG A 54 -5.83 -6.74 -8.89
N GLN A 55 -4.92 -6.67 -9.85
CA GLN A 55 -5.20 -6.87 -11.27
C GLN A 55 -6.37 -6.00 -11.75
N VAL A 56 -6.37 -4.72 -11.34
CA VAL A 56 -7.41 -3.77 -11.71
C VAL A 56 -7.00 -2.96 -12.94
N GLY A 57 -7.98 -2.56 -13.74
CA GLY A 57 -7.76 -1.70 -14.88
C GLY A 57 -7.61 -0.22 -14.49
N SER A 58 -7.13 0.59 -15.41
CA SER A 58 -6.95 2.04 -15.19
C SER A 58 -8.26 2.76 -14.87
N ASP A 59 -9.38 2.27 -15.39
CA ASP A 59 -10.71 2.81 -15.12
C ASP A 59 -11.20 2.55 -13.70
N GLN A 60 -10.56 1.63 -12.97
CA GLN A 60 -10.91 1.26 -11.61
C GLN A 60 -10.00 1.89 -10.55
N LEU A 61 -8.94 2.59 -10.96
CA LEU A 61 -7.96 3.14 -10.03
C LEU A 61 -8.55 4.16 -9.06
N ASP A 62 -9.43 5.04 -9.53
CA ASP A 62 -10.07 6.03 -8.67
C ASP A 62 -10.89 5.37 -7.56
N GLU A 63 -11.59 4.30 -7.87
CA GLU A 63 -12.32 3.54 -6.89
C GLU A 63 -11.40 2.86 -5.88
N VAL A 64 -10.30 2.28 -6.37
CA VAL A 64 -9.29 1.64 -5.51
C VAL A 64 -8.69 2.65 -4.54
N PHE A 65 -8.29 3.81 -5.02
CA PHE A 65 -7.79 4.88 -4.17
C PHE A 65 -8.85 5.40 -3.20
N GLY A 66 -10.11 5.42 -3.65
CA GLY A 66 -11.24 5.80 -2.79
C GLY A 66 -11.45 4.85 -1.60
N ARG A 67 -11.10 3.58 -1.74
CA ARG A 67 -11.15 2.60 -0.65
C ARG A 67 -10.23 2.98 0.51
N LEU A 68 -9.07 3.53 0.19
CA LEU A 68 -8.14 4.00 1.19
C LEU A 68 -8.76 5.09 2.07
N ARG A 69 -9.43 6.05 1.46
CA ARG A 69 -10.11 7.14 2.19
C ARG A 69 -11.31 6.63 3.00
N ARG A 70 -12.14 5.78 2.41
CA ARG A 70 -13.34 5.26 3.07
C ARG A 70 -13.02 4.32 4.23
N GLY A 71 -12.10 3.40 4.00
CA GLY A 71 -11.69 2.45 5.02
C GLY A 71 -10.95 3.10 6.17
N ALA A 72 -10.22 4.15 5.87
CA ALA A 72 -9.37 4.84 6.85
C ALA A 72 -10.03 6.06 7.50
N THR A 73 -11.28 6.33 7.23
CA THR A 73 -12.04 7.49 7.78
C THR A 73 -11.39 8.86 7.57
N GLY A 74 -10.46 9.00 6.62
CA GLY A 74 -9.91 10.29 6.18
C GLY A 74 -8.60 10.70 6.85
N ALA A 75 -8.28 11.99 6.74
CA ALA A 75 -7.01 12.55 7.17
C ALA A 75 -6.63 12.30 8.63
N PRO A 76 -7.54 12.41 9.61
CA PRO A 76 -7.20 12.11 11.01
C PRO A 76 -6.69 10.69 11.23
N THR A 77 -7.25 9.72 10.48
CA THR A 77 -6.79 8.33 10.55
C THR A 77 -5.40 8.18 9.96
N GLY A 78 -5.11 8.90 8.88
CA GLY A 78 -3.77 8.93 8.30
C GLY A 78 -2.72 9.42 9.30
N CYS A 79 -3.02 10.49 10.04
CA CYS A 79 -2.14 10.98 11.10
C CYS A 79 -1.98 9.95 12.23
N ALA A 80 -3.05 9.26 12.60
CA ALA A 80 -3.01 8.24 13.63
C ALA A 80 -2.12 7.06 13.23
N ILE A 81 -2.15 6.66 11.96
CA ILE A 81 -1.27 5.62 11.43
C ILE A 81 0.20 6.01 11.61
N SER A 82 0.54 7.21 11.15
CA SER A 82 1.92 7.71 11.26
C SER A 82 2.40 7.74 12.71
N SER A 83 1.53 8.14 13.64
CA SER A 83 1.84 8.19 15.07
C SER A 83 1.95 6.81 15.69
N ALA A 84 1.06 5.89 15.30
CA ALA A 84 0.99 4.56 15.90
C ALA A 84 2.17 3.67 15.53
N THR A 85 2.72 3.84 14.33
CA THR A 85 3.80 2.96 13.83
C THR A 85 5.19 3.50 14.08
N GLY A 86 5.35 4.81 14.22
CA GLY A 86 6.68 5.44 14.26
C GLY A 86 7.53 5.14 13.04
N GLY A 87 6.93 4.61 11.98
CA GLY A 87 7.62 4.15 10.79
C GLY A 87 7.18 4.89 9.53
N GLU A 88 7.48 4.28 8.38
CA GLU A 88 7.17 4.83 7.08
C GLU A 88 5.96 4.15 6.46
N ALA A 89 5.04 4.95 5.92
CA ALA A 89 3.92 4.49 5.13
C ALA A 89 4.19 4.75 3.66
N THR A 90 3.87 3.80 2.79
CA THR A 90 4.06 3.93 1.35
C THR A 90 2.86 3.36 0.61
N LEU A 91 2.30 4.16 -0.30
CA LEU A 91 1.34 3.66 -1.27
C LEU A 91 2.15 3.07 -2.43
N ILE A 92 2.02 1.77 -2.66
CA ILE A 92 2.75 1.07 -3.70
C ILE A 92 1.79 0.80 -4.86
N VAL A 93 2.12 1.31 -6.03
CA VAL A 93 1.35 1.10 -7.25
C VAL A 93 2.22 0.33 -8.23
N VAL A 94 1.86 -0.90 -8.51
CA VAL A 94 2.55 -1.74 -9.50
C VAL A 94 1.73 -1.76 -10.77
N GLN A 95 2.31 -1.28 -11.85
CA GLN A 95 1.67 -1.26 -13.15
C GLN A 95 2.32 -2.29 -14.07
N GLU A 96 1.52 -3.17 -14.66
CA GLU A 96 1.96 -4.16 -15.62
C GLU A 96 1.43 -3.78 -16.99
N PHE A 97 2.34 -3.60 -17.94
CA PHE A 97 2.02 -3.33 -19.34
C PHE A 97 2.19 -4.60 -20.16
N ARG A 98 1.28 -4.85 -21.07
CA ARG A 98 1.45 -5.89 -22.11
C ARG A 98 1.92 -5.29 -23.43
N ASP A 99 1.58 -4.04 -23.67
CA ASP A 99 1.97 -3.30 -24.85
C ASP A 99 2.42 -1.90 -24.43
N ALA A 100 3.70 -1.61 -24.62
CA ALA A 100 4.29 -0.33 -24.24
C ALA A 100 3.71 0.85 -25.03
N GLU A 101 3.10 0.59 -26.19
CA GLU A 101 2.50 1.62 -27.03
C GLU A 101 1.00 1.86 -26.75
N GLU A 102 0.38 1.04 -25.90
CA GLU A 102 -1.03 1.22 -25.56
C GLU A 102 -1.22 2.44 -24.66
N PRO A 103 -1.84 3.54 -25.14
CA PRO A 103 -1.95 4.78 -24.37
C PRO A 103 -2.81 4.64 -23.12
N ARG A 104 -3.75 3.70 -23.09
CA ARG A 104 -4.65 3.48 -21.97
C ARG A 104 -3.97 2.82 -20.77
N GLU A 105 -2.86 2.15 -21.04
CA GLU A 105 -2.08 1.49 -19.99
C GLU A 105 -1.00 2.40 -19.40
N LYS A 106 -0.79 3.57 -20.01
CA LYS A 106 0.23 4.54 -19.57
C LYS A 106 -0.41 5.61 -18.69
N GLY A 107 0.31 5.98 -17.70
CA GLY A 107 -0.09 7.09 -16.84
C GLY A 107 -0.93 6.66 -15.64
N ILE A 108 -0.67 7.34 -14.57
CA ILE A 108 -1.37 7.17 -13.30
C ILE A 108 -1.76 8.57 -12.84
N SER A 109 -3.04 8.76 -12.59
CA SER A 109 -3.56 10.03 -12.10
C SER A 109 -3.95 9.90 -10.65
N MET A 110 -3.50 10.85 -9.83
CA MET A 110 -3.83 10.91 -8.41
C MET A 110 -4.54 12.21 -8.13
N GLY A 111 -5.79 12.11 -7.68
CA GLY A 111 -6.59 13.29 -7.35
C GLY A 111 -6.11 13.99 -6.09
N ALA A 112 -6.55 15.24 -5.92
CA ALA A 112 -6.18 16.08 -4.78
C ALA A 112 -6.58 15.45 -3.44
N ASP A 113 -7.69 14.75 -3.38
CA ASP A 113 -8.15 14.06 -2.17
C ASP A 113 -7.19 12.96 -1.74
N LEU A 114 -6.69 12.17 -2.69
CA LEU A 114 -5.71 11.13 -2.41
C LEU A 114 -4.40 11.75 -1.95
N ILE A 115 -3.94 12.77 -2.64
CA ILE A 115 -2.69 13.47 -2.28
C ILE A 115 -2.80 14.06 -0.87
N GLY A 116 -3.95 14.66 -0.54
CA GLY A 116 -4.21 15.20 0.78
C GLY A 116 -4.20 14.11 1.87
N TRP A 117 -4.80 12.97 1.59
CA TRP A 117 -4.79 11.83 2.52
C TRP A 117 -3.35 11.33 2.75
N LEU A 118 -2.59 11.17 1.66
CA LEU A 118 -1.20 10.71 1.74
C LEU A 118 -0.32 11.68 2.53
N ALA A 119 -0.50 12.98 2.30
CA ALA A 119 0.22 14.01 3.04
C ALA A 119 -0.11 13.95 4.54
N ALA A 120 -1.37 13.80 4.90
CA ALA A 120 -1.80 13.68 6.30
C ALA A 120 -1.25 12.41 6.95
N ALA A 121 -1.16 11.32 6.21
CA ALA A 121 -0.58 10.06 6.67
C ALA A 121 0.96 10.09 6.65
N ARG A 122 1.56 11.13 6.10
CA ARG A 122 3.01 11.21 5.83
C ARG A 122 3.49 10.03 5.02
N ALA A 123 2.66 9.60 4.06
CA ALA A 123 2.94 8.47 3.19
C ALA A 123 3.64 8.92 1.92
N GLY A 124 4.63 8.13 1.51
CA GLY A 124 5.22 8.26 0.18
C GLY A 124 4.43 7.48 -0.86
N VAL A 125 4.80 7.65 -2.10
CA VAL A 125 4.25 6.89 -3.23
C VAL A 125 5.40 6.25 -3.97
N GLU A 126 5.27 4.95 -4.24
CA GLU A 126 6.22 4.20 -5.04
C GLU A 126 5.48 3.59 -6.22
N VAL A 127 5.98 3.84 -7.42
CA VAL A 127 5.39 3.34 -8.66
C VAL A 127 6.40 2.44 -9.34
N ASP A 128 6.04 1.16 -9.48
CA ASP A 128 6.83 0.19 -10.23
C ASP A 128 6.10 -0.14 -11.52
N GLN A 129 6.83 -0.12 -12.64
CA GLN A 129 6.28 -0.38 -13.95
C GLN A 129 7.02 -1.54 -14.60
N TYR A 130 6.27 -2.53 -15.05
CA TYR A 130 6.81 -3.73 -15.70
C TYR A 130 6.19 -3.92 -17.06
N LEU A 131 7.03 -4.15 -18.06
CA LEU A 131 6.57 -4.57 -19.38
C LEU A 131 6.53 -6.09 -19.43
N MET A 132 5.32 -6.62 -19.55
CA MET A 132 5.10 -8.06 -19.63
C MET A 132 5.15 -8.47 -21.10
N LEU A 133 6.28 -9.04 -21.52
CA LEU A 133 6.44 -9.53 -22.89
C LEU A 133 5.83 -10.93 -23.00
N PRO A 134 5.19 -11.25 -24.16
CA PRO A 134 4.70 -12.60 -24.36
C PRO A 134 5.88 -13.58 -24.40
N PRO A 135 5.70 -14.83 -23.92
CA PRO A 135 6.75 -15.83 -24.00
C PRO A 135 7.07 -16.17 -25.47
N GLU A 136 8.34 -16.27 -25.78
CA GLU A 136 8.80 -16.68 -27.11
C GLU A 136 8.52 -18.15 -27.40
#